data_cb7bde5d0051ec15f77de4592a471433
#
_entry.id   cb7bde5d0051ec15f77de4592a471433
#
_cell.length_a   1.000
_cell.length_b   1.000
_cell.length_c   1.000
_cell.angle_alpha   90.00
_cell.angle_beta   90.00
_cell.angle_gamma   90.00
#
_symmetry.space_group_name_H-M   'P 1'
#
loop_
_entity.id
_entity.type
_entity.pdbx_description
1 polymer ?
#
loop_
_entity_poly.entity_id
_entity_poly.type
_entity_poly.pdbx_seq_one_letter_code
_entity_poly.pdbx_strand_id
1 'polypeptide(L)'
;MTGCGGSSSEGDGGGGGSTAEAGTFTYLGQNENTTIVDTLETLAGDQCSTENEAAKFTPDAIPGATWDQQLQLLAGQEGLSDFGMAAGTPSLMKQFIESGQVQDISTELEEMGIEDKILPAAASTIQALHGTDKLYALPTEFNIEGFWYNKQLLEDNGITPPETWDELVDAAAKLQAAGIQPFSASGEQGWPVTRLVGNYLMRDLGPDALQKVAEGEAKLTDPEYVKAADEVAALGQAGYFGDAPTSIDYDTSLNLFMTGKAAFLYMGSWATTAFNDEAQNKIGVDNVGFFSFPDVDGGKGSSDQVPANVGIPTMFSSKGFDDSTKAWMECIVNNYGDTVLKDSGVVSGFKVENPPADLPETTKLVQEQIANAPSSVLWFEALMTSQATTVSQSNGGGLANGSVSGEQFMKLVQDANQG
;
A
#
# COMPACT_ATOMS: atom_id res chain seq x y z
N MET A 1 63.54 -46.06 -2.12
CA MET A 1 64.67 -45.53 -1.29
C MET A 1 64.05 -44.33 -0.57
N THR A 2 63.74 -44.57 0.65
CA THR A 2 64.29 -43.97 1.88
C THR A 2 63.99 -42.46 1.97
N GLY A 3 63.40 -41.90 3.02
CA GLY A 3 63.23 -42.43 4.37
C GLY A 3 62.55 -41.43 5.24
N CYS A 4 62.18 -41.90 6.40
CA CYS A 4 61.56 -41.34 7.57
C CYS A 4 62.20 -40.08 8.10
N GLY A 5 61.35 -39.30 8.84
CA GLY A 5 61.79 -38.32 9.83
C GLY A 5 60.58 -37.76 10.57
N GLY A 6 60.13 -38.45 11.62
CA GLY A 6 59.20 -37.93 12.58
C GLY A 6 59.86 -36.96 13.56
N SER A 7 59.12 -36.03 14.06
CA SER A 7 59.38 -35.40 15.37
C SER A 7 58.06 -34.90 15.96
N SER A 8 57.66 -35.53 17.03
CA SER A 8 56.66 -35.13 17.97
C SER A 8 57.17 -33.93 18.78
N SER A 9 56.34 -32.89 18.94
CA SER A 9 56.43 -32.02 20.09
C SER A 9 55.03 -31.68 20.57
N GLU A 10 54.71 -32.23 21.71
CA GLU A 10 53.60 -31.75 22.58
C GLU A 10 53.87 -30.30 22.97
N GLY A 11 52.80 -29.48 22.93
CA GLY A 11 52.88 -28.09 23.36
C GLY A 11 51.51 -27.48 23.43
N ASP A 12 50.92 -27.61 24.60
CA ASP A 12 50.12 -26.63 25.32
C ASP A 12 48.77 -26.16 24.77
N GLY A 13 47.76 -26.36 25.62
CA GLY A 13 46.40 -25.92 25.46
C GLY A 13 46.28 -24.39 25.49
N GLY A 14 45.77 -23.87 24.41
CA GLY A 14 45.19 -22.55 24.34
C GLY A 14 43.77 -22.69 23.90
N GLY A 15 42.79 -22.42 24.80
CA GLY A 15 41.37 -22.33 24.47
C GLY A 15 41.15 -21.20 23.48
N GLY A 16 41.17 -21.51 22.21
CA GLY A 16 40.63 -20.66 21.16
C GLY A 16 39.12 -20.77 21.21
N GLY A 17 38.46 -19.77 21.78
CA GLY A 17 37.05 -19.56 21.52
C GLY A 17 36.88 -19.52 20.00
N SER A 18 36.17 -20.49 19.45
CA SER A 18 35.64 -20.43 18.09
C SER A 18 34.74 -19.20 18.06
N THR A 19 35.22 -18.09 17.52
CA THR A 19 34.32 -17.07 16.99
C THR A 19 33.61 -17.77 15.84
N ALA A 20 32.34 -18.17 16.07
CA ALA A 20 31.47 -18.55 14.98
C ALA A 20 31.57 -17.43 13.94
N GLU A 21 31.87 -17.75 12.69
CA GLU A 21 31.76 -16.74 11.61
C GLU A 21 30.34 -16.20 11.68
N ALA A 22 30.22 -14.86 11.77
CA ALA A 22 28.91 -14.19 11.76
C ALA A 22 28.17 -14.61 10.50
N GLY A 23 26.91 -14.99 10.65
CA GLY A 23 26.02 -15.30 9.52
C GLY A 23 25.78 -14.05 8.65
N THR A 24 25.03 -14.22 7.59
CA THR A 24 24.53 -13.10 6.78
C THR A 24 23.02 -13.08 6.84
N PHE A 25 22.42 -11.89 6.92
CA PHE A 25 21.00 -11.63 6.74
C PHE A 25 20.85 -10.88 5.42
N THR A 26 20.45 -11.60 4.37
CA THR A 26 20.34 -11.06 3.01
C THR A 26 19.01 -10.36 2.79
N TYR A 27 19.05 -9.21 2.11
CA TYR A 27 17.86 -8.46 1.71
C TYR A 27 17.87 -8.21 0.20
N LEU A 28 16.71 -8.33 -0.45
CA LEU A 28 16.53 -7.95 -1.85
C LEU A 28 15.40 -6.94 -1.99
N GLY A 29 15.70 -5.81 -2.62
CA GLY A 29 14.76 -4.72 -2.89
C GLY A 29 14.76 -4.26 -4.34
N GLN A 30 13.92 -3.26 -4.63
CA GLN A 30 13.91 -2.56 -5.91
C GLN A 30 14.80 -1.33 -5.87
N ASN A 31 15.54 -1.06 -6.96
CA ASN A 31 16.42 0.11 -7.07
C ASN A 31 15.68 1.44 -6.85
N GLU A 32 14.40 1.49 -7.21
CA GLU A 32 13.56 2.68 -7.14
C GLU A 32 12.93 2.90 -5.76
N ASN A 33 12.93 1.86 -4.91
CA ASN A 33 12.37 1.93 -3.55
C ASN A 33 13.49 1.79 -2.52
N THR A 34 14.10 2.91 -2.14
CA THR A 34 15.21 2.93 -1.18
C THR A 34 14.75 3.07 0.27
N THR A 35 13.53 3.54 0.53
CA THR A 35 13.06 3.82 1.90
C THR A 35 13.19 2.61 2.82
N ILE A 36 12.85 1.41 2.32
CA ILE A 36 12.90 0.19 3.13
C ILE A 36 14.34 -0.16 3.48
N VAL A 37 15.25 -0.19 2.49
CA VAL A 37 16.65 -0.55 2.71
C VAL A 37 17.37 0.49 3.59
N ASP A 38 17.13 1.79 3.37
CA ASP A 38 17.70 2.87 4.18
C ASP A 38 17.27 2.75 5.65
N THR A 39 15.99 2.40 5.89
CA THR A 39 15.47 2.14 7.24
C THR A 39 16.14 0.92 7.88
N LEU A 40 16.29 -0.17 7.13
CA LEU A 40 16.96 -1.39 7.63
C LEU A 40 18.44 -1.15 7.91
N GLU A 41 19.14 -0.34 7.11
CA GLU A 41 20.53 0.07 7.36
C GLU A 41 20.63 0.91 8.65
N THR A 42 19.67 1.81 8.89
CA THR A 42 19.59 2.57 10.15
C THR A 42 19.39 1.61 11.32
N LEU A 43 18.44 0.68 11.24
CA LEU A 43 18.21 -0.32 12.28
C LEU A 43 19.44 -1.19 12.53
N ALA A 44 20.12 -1.65 11.49
CA ALA A 44 21.35 -2.45 11.58
C ALA A 44 22.48 -1.72 12.30
N GLY A 45 22.52 -0.39 12.20
CA GLY A 45 23.52 0.45 12.88
C GLY A 45 23.14 0.88 14.30
N ASP A 46 21.87 0.73 14.70
CA ASP A 46 21.33 1.23 15.97
C ASP A 46 20.59 0.12 16.73
N GLN A 47 19.25 0.07 16.66
CA GLN A 47 18.42 -0.81 17.49
C GLN A 47 18.66 -2.31 17.25
N CYS A 48 18.94 -2.71 15.99
CA CYS A 48 19.24 -4.09 15.62
C CYS A 48 20.75 -4.39 15.49
N SER A 49 21.60 -3.62 16.15
CA SER A 49 23.06 -3.80 16.08
C SER A 49 23.53 -5.16 16.60
N THR A 50 22.85 -5.73 17.59
CA THR A 50 23.14 -7.07 18.12
C THR A 50 22.85 -8.16 17.10
N GLU A 51 21.73 -8.08 16.41
CA GLU A 51 21.33 -8.98 15.34
C GLU A 51 22.27 -8.86 14.14
N ASN A 52 22.68 -7.62 13.82
CA ASN A 52 23.65 -7.32 12.77
C ASN A 52 25.07 -7.83 13.08
N GLU A 53 25.47 -7.89 14.35
CA GLU A 53 26.73 -8.54 14.75
C GLU A 53 26.67 -10.06 14.63
N ALA A 54 25.50 -10.68 14.86
CA ALA A 54 25.30 -12.11 14.76
C ALA A 54 25.10 -12.58 13.29
N ALA A 55 24.29 -11.84 12.54
CA ALA A 55 24.03 -12.09 11.10
C ALA A 55 24.02 -10.74 10.37
N LYS A 56 25.12 -10.48 9.63
CA LYS A 56 25.34 -9.18 9.01
C LYS A 56 24.30 -8.85 7.94
N PHE A 57 23.64 -7.71 8.06
CA PHE A 57 22.74 -7.18 7.04
C PHE A 57 23.49 -6.97 5.71
N THR A 58 23.00 -7.58 4.66
CA THR A 58 23.61 -7.60 3.34
C THR A 58 22.54 -7.30 2.28
N PRO A 59 22.31 -6.03 1.95
CA PRO A 59 21.32 -5.62 0.97
C PRO A 59 21.82 -5.79 -0.46
N ASP A 60 20.87 -6.11 -1.36
CA ASP A 60 21.01 -6.06 -2.81
C ASP A 60 19.73 -5.48 -3.43
N ALA A 61 19.80 -4.97 -4.66
CA ALA A 61 18.67 -4.37 -5.33
C ALA A 61 18.69 -4.66 -6.84
N ILE A 62 17.50 -4.80 -7.43
CA ILE A 62 17.30 -5.00 -8.86
C ILE A 62 16.24 -4.02 -9.42
N PRO A 63 16.21 -3.75 -10.76
CA PRO A 63 15.22 -2.87 -11.33
C PRO A 63 13.78 -3.37 -11.14
N GLY A 64 12.87 -2.49 -10.71
CA GLY A 64 11.46 -2.79 -10.51
C GLY A 64 10.73 -3.28 -11.76
N ALA A 65 11.13 -2.80 -12.95
CA ALA A 65 10.55 -3.22 -14.22
C ALA A 65 10.65 -4.74 -14.50
N THR A 66 11.62 -5.43 -13.89
CA THR A 66 11.82 -6.89 -14.04
C THR A 66 11.60 -7.66 -12.74
N TRP A 67 11.03 -6.99 -11.74
CA TRP A 67 10.94 -7.49 -10.36
C TRP A 67 10.33 -8.90 -10.28
N ASP A 68 9.08 -9.06 -10.70
CA ASP A 68 8.37 -10.34 -10.59
C ASP A 68 9.05 -11.46 -11.39
N GLN A 69 9.63 -11.14 -12.55
CA GLN A 69 10.37 -12.12 -13.35
C GLN A 69 11.64 -12.61 -12.63
N GLN A 70 12.37 -11.71 -11.99
CA GLN A 70 13.57 -12.05 -11.24
C GLN A 70 13.23 -12.85 -9.98
N LEU A 71 12.19 -12.44 -9.24
CA LEU A 71 11.72 -13.20 -8.08
C LEU A 71 11.30 -14.62 -8.47
N GLN A 72 10.57 -14.78 -9.57
CA GLN A 72 10.16 -16.10 -10.06
C GLN A 72 11.36 -16.97 -10.42
N LEU A 73 12.40 -16.38 -11.02
CA LEU A 73 13.65 -17.09 -11.33
C LEU A 73 14.37 -17.51 -10.06
N LEU A 74 14.54 -16.62 -9.10
CA LEU A 74 15.16 -16.89 -7.81
C LEU A 74 14.40 -17.97 -7.03
N ALA A 75 13.07 -17.86 -6.97
CA ALA A 75 12.21 -18.84 -6.32
C ALA A 75 12.37 -20.24 -6.95
N GLY A 76 12.43 -20.32 -8.29
CA GLY A 76 12.65 -21.58 -9.02
C GLY A 76 14.03 -22.22 -8.77
N GLN A 77 15.00 -21.45 -8.27
CA GLN A 77 16.35 -21.90 -7.92
C GLN A 77 16.54 -22.04 -6.40
N GLU A 78 15.49 -21.90 -5.60
CA GLU A 78 15.55 -21.81 -4.13
C GLU A 78 16.54 -20.73 -3.63
N GLY A 79 16.67 -19.65 -4.37
CA GLY A 79 17.63 -18.56 -4.16
C GLY A 79 16.96 -17.24 -3.73
N LEU A 80 15.76 -17.27 -3.16
CA LEU A 80 15.18 -16.09 -2.51
C LEU A 80 16.07 -15.64 -1.35
N SER A 81 16.23 -14.32 -1.18
CA SER A 81 16.91 -13.74 -0.02
C SER A 81 16.17 -14.07 1.28
N ASP A 82 16.85 -13.99 2.42
CA ASP A 82 16.24 -14.27 3.73
C ASP A 82 15.06 -13.35 3.98
N PHE A 83 15.20 -12.07 3.61
CA PHE A 83 14.18 -11.05 3.67
C PHE A 83 14.17 -10.23 2.37
N GLY A 84 13.06 -9.64 1.98
CA GLY A 84 13.00 -8.79 0.79
C GLY A 84 11.61 -8.34 0.44
N MET A 85 11.51 -7.45 -0.55
CA MET A 85 10.21 -7.04 -1.07
C MET A 85 9.46 -8.23 -1.66
N ALA A 86 8.17 -8.32 -1.42
CA ALA A 86 7.31 -9.39 -1.92
C ALA A 86 7.09 -9.27 -3.45
N ALA A 87 6.45 -10.26 -4.06
CA ALA A 87 6.02 -10.16 -5.44
C ALA A 87 5.04 -8.99 -5.61
N GLY A 88 5.24 -8.19 -6.66
CA GLY A 88 4.37 -7.07 -6.99
C GLY A 88 2.99 -7.51 -7.48
N THR A 89 2.92 -8.72 -8.07
CA THR A 89 1.67 -9.31 -8.55
C THR A 89 1.09 -10.27 -7.50
N PRO A 90 -0.12 -10.03 -6.97
CA PRO A 90 -0.73 -10.89 -5.94
C PRO A 90 -0.82 -12.37 -6.33
N SER A 91 -1.07 -12.69 -7.60
CA SER A 91 -1.13 -14.07 -8.06
C SER A 91 0.23 -14.79 -7.99
N LEU A 92 1.34 -14.08 -8.21
CA LEU A 92 2.68 -14.65 -8.04
C LEU A 92 3.00 -14.89 -6.57
N MET A 93 2.61 -13.95 -5.70
CA MET A 93 2.76 -14.12 -4.26
C MET A 93 1.97 -15.33 -3.75
N LYS A 94 0.74 -15.54 -4.22
CA LYS A 94 -0.05 -16.76 -3.91
C LYS A 94 0.68 -18.04 -4.33
N GLN A 95 1.32 -18.07 -5.51
CA GLN A 95 2.13 -19.23 -5.94
C GLN A 95 3.30 -19.50 -4.99
N PHE A 96 3.99 -18.46 -4.49
CA PHE A 96 5.07 -18.63 -3.52
C PHE A 96 4.56 -19.17 -2.18
N ILE A 97 3.41 -18.69 -1.72
CA ILE A 97 2.75 -19.17 -0.49
C ILE A 97 2.35 -20.66 -0.66
N GLU A 98 1.65 -21.01 -1.72
CA GLU A 98 1.17 -22.37 -1.99
C GLU A 98 2.32 -23.38 -2.17
N SER A 99 3.46 -22.93 -2.73
CA SER A 99 4.66 -23.75 -2.88
C SER A 99 5.53 -23.82 -1.62
N GLY A 100 5.15 -23.12 -0.54
CA GLY A 100 5.87 -23.11 0.74
C GLY A 100 7.22 -22.40 0.69
N GLN A 101 7.42 -21.45 -0.23
CA GLN A 101 8.67 -20.71 -0.39
C GLN A 101 8.74 -19.47 0.50
N VAL A 102 7.60 -18.99 0.97
CA VAL A 102 7.46 -17.82 1.85
C VAL A 102 6.98 -18.27 3.22
N GLN A 103 7.61 -17.72 4.25
CA GLN A 103 7.33 -18.06 5.66
C GLN A 103 5.96 -17.50 6.09
N ASP A 104 5.16 -18.35 6.73
CA ASP A 104 4.02 -17.92 7.55
C ASP A 104 4.56 -17.33 8.86
N ILE A 105 4.48 -16.02 8.99
CA ILE A 105 5.01 -15.32 10.17
C ILE A 105 3.98 -15.14 11.28
N SER A 106 2.70 -15.54 11.06
CA SER A 106 1.63 -15.36 12.06
C SER A 106 1.97 -16.07 13.37
N THR A 107 2.36 -17.34 13.28
CA THR A 107 2.71 -18.16 14.46
C THR A 107 3.93 -17.60 15.19
N GLU A 108 4.93 -17.17 14.45
CA GLU A 108 6.16 -16.61 15.02
C GLU A 108 5.89 -15.30 15.78
N LEU A 109 5.04 -14.43 15.21
CA LEU A 109 4.63 -13.17 15.88
C LEU A 109 3.86 -13.44 17.17
N GLU A 110 2.95 -14.43 17.18
CA GLU A 110 2.20 -14.86 18.38
C GLU A 110 3.13 -15.46 19.43
N GLU A 111 4.06 -16.36 19.05
CA GLU A 111 5.03 -16.98 19.97
C GLU A 111 5.96 -15.94 20.61
N MET A 112 6.32 -14.88 19.89
CA MET A 112 7.12 -13.77 20.38
C MET A 112 6.28 -12.75 21.19
N GLY A 113 4.94 -12.79 21.09
CA GLY A 113 4.03 -11.84 21.73
C GLY A 113 4.14 -10.42 21.18
N ILE A 114 4.38 -10.30 19.87
CA ILE A 114 4.55 -9.02 19.14
C ILE A 114 3.55 -8.86 17.99
N GLU A 115 2.54 -9.69 17.91
CA GLU A 115 1.49 -9.60 16.89
C GLU A 115 0.74 -8.27 16.94
N ASP A 116 0.60 -7.67 18.13
CA ASP A 116 -0.03 -6.36 18.33
C ASP A 116 0.80 -5.17 17.82
N LYS A 117 2.04 -5.41 17.39
CA LYS A 117 2.87 -4.40 16.73
C LYS A 117 2.46 -4.15 15.29
N ILE A 118 1.73 -5.06 14.66
CA ILE A 118 1.16 -4.87 13.32
C ILE A 118 -0.26 -4.32 13.47
N LEU A 119 -0.54 -3.20 12.80
CA LEU A 119 -1.85 -2.55 12.87
C LEU A 119 -2.93 -3.42 12.20
N PRO A 120 -4.13 -3.54 12.80
CA PRO A 120 -5.19 -4.42 12.29
C PRO A 120 -5.57 -4.13 10.82
N ALA A 121 -5.66 -2.86 10.44
CA ALA A 121 -5.95 -2.47 9.06
C ALA A 121 -4.86 -2.96 8.08
N ALA A 122 -3.58 -2.85 8.45
CA ALA A 122 -2.47 -3.32 7.63
C ALA A 122 -2.44 -4.85 7.52
N ALA A 123 -2.66 -5.56 8.62
CA ALA A 123 -2.78 -7.02 8.62
C ALA A 123 -3.92 -7.47 7.70
N SER A 124 -5.12 -6.88 7.85
CA SER A 124 -6.29 -7.22 7.01
C SER A 124 -6.06 -6.94 5.53
N THR A 125 -5.31 -5.87 5.18
CA THR A 125 -4.94 -5.58 3.78
C THR A 125 -4.09 -6.70 3.19
N ILE A 126 -3.04 -7.13 3.90
CA ILE A 126 -2.14 -8.19 3.44
C ILE A 126 -2.89 -9.53 3.33
N GLN A 127 -3.71 -9.86 4.33
CA GLN A 127 -4.52 -11.08 4.34
C GLN A 127 -5.49 -11.11 3.15
N ALA A 128 -6.22 -10.02 2.89
CA ALA A 128 -7.13 -9.91 1.76
C ALA A 128 -6.38 -10.01 0.42
N LEU A 129 -5.21 -9.36 0.30
CA LEU A 129 -4.39 -9.38 -0.91
C LEU A 129 -3.88 -10.80 -1.23
N HIS A 130 -3.51 -11.56 -0.21
CA HIS A 130 -3.02 -12.92 -0.36
C HIS A 130 -4.14 -13.98 -0.35
N GLY A 131 -5.38 -13.60 0.03
CA GLY A 131 -6.54 -14.49 0.08
C GLY A 131 -6.41 -15.54 1.20
N THR A 132 -5.90 -15.15 2.38
CA THR A 132 -5.67 -16.01 3.53
C THR A 132 -5.87 -15.23 4.83
N ASP A 133 -6.13 -15.91 5.93
CA ASP A 133 -6.19 -15.35 7.28
C ASP A 133 -4.83 -15.26 7.99
N LYS A 134 -3.75 -15.67 7.28
CA LYS A 134 -2.39 -15.66 7.78
C LYS A 134 -1.58 -14.51 7.22
N LEU A 135 -0.46 -14.18 7.88
CA LEU A 135 0.49 -13.18 7.43
C LEU A 135 1.71 -13.84 6.79
N TYR A 136 1.96 -13.52 5.53
CA TYR A 136 3.12 -13.96 4.76
C TYR A 136 4.03 -12.79 4.36
N ALA A 137 3.72 -11.59 4.85
CA ALA A 137 4.51 -10.41 4.62
C ALA A 137 4.32 -9.38 5.73
N LEU A 138 5.29 -8.49 5.89
CA LEU A 138 5.27 -7.34 6.79
C LEU A 138 4.84 -6.07 6.04
N PRO A 139 4.02 -5.21 6.64
CA PRO A 139 3.55 -3.96 6.05
C PRO A 139 4.56 -2.83 6.21
N THR A 140 5.71 -2.93 5.55
CA THR A 140 6.79 -1.92 5.60
C THR A 140 6.37 -0.56 5.06
N GLU A 141 5.35 -0.51 4.20
CA GLU A 141 4.60 0.69 3.83
C GLU A 141 3.11 0.44 4.07
N PHE A 142 2.38 1.48 4.43
CA PHE A 142 0.93 1.42 4.55
C PHE A 142 0.31 2.77 4.20
N ASN A 143 -0.47 2.78 3.16
CA ASN A 143 -1.15 3.97 2.67
C ASN A 143 -2.66 3.81 2.78
N ILE A 144 -3.32 4.81 3.34
CA ILE A 144 -4.78 4.96 3.26
C ILE A 144 -5.14 5.84 2.08
N GLU A 145 -6.30 5.60 1.50
CA GLU A 145 -6.85 6.40 0.41
C GLU A 145 -8.18 7.03 0.84
N GLY A 146 -8.43 8.23 0.36
CA GLY A 146 -9.66 8.94 0.67
C GLY A 146 -9.72 10.29 -0.02
N PHE A 147 -10.68 11.10 0.40
CA PHE A 147 -10.84 12.45 -0.13
C PHE A 147 -10.05 13.46 0.70
N TRP A 148 -9.05 14.05 0.07
CA TRP A 148 -8.42 15.27 0.54
C TRP A 148 -9.29 16.45 0.10
N TYR A 149 -9.49 17.42 0.99
CA TYR A 149 -10.35 18.56 0.69
C TYR A 149 -9.76 19.89 1.16
N ASN A 150 -10.11 20.95 0.45
CA ASN A 150 -9.75 22.32 0.83
C ASN A 150 -10.75 22.84 1.84
N LYS A 151 -10.34 22.94 3.12
CA LYS A 151 -11.19 23.40 4.23
C LYS A 151 -11.80 24.77 3.98
N GLN A 152 -10.98 25.72 3.47
CA GLN A 152 -11.44 27.08 3.20
C GLN A 152 -12.52 27.13 2.11
N LEU A 153 -12.36 26.36 1.01
CA LEU A 153 -13.35 26.30 -0.06
C LEU A 153 -14.69 25.72 0.44
N LEU A 154 -14.64 24.70 1.29
CA LEU A 154 -15.84 24.11 1.85
C LEU A 154 -16.53 25.11 2.81
N GLU A 155 -15.79 25.74 3.71
CA GLU A 155 -16.31 26.72 4.67
C GLU A 155 -16.97 27.92 3.95
N ASP A 156 -16.28 28.50 2.95
CA ASP A 156 -16.77 29.65 2.18
C ASP A 156 -18.07 29.34 1.43
N ASN A 157 -18.32 28.05 1.12
CA ASN A 157 -19.55 27.60 0.44
C ASN A 157 -20.58 26.94 1.37
N GLY A 158 -20.35 26.96 2.69
CA GLY A 158 -21.26 26.35 3.67
C GLY A 158 -21.40 24.84 3.51
N ILE A 159 -20.32 24.17 3.20
CA ILE A 159 -20.24 22.70 3.01
C ILE A 159 -19.47 22.11 4.19
N THR A 160 -20.07 21.12 4.85
CA THR A 160 -19.35 20.24 5.79
C THR A 160 -18.73 19.07 5.03
N PRO A 161 -17.64 18.46 5.52
CA PRO A 161 -17.10 17.24 4.92
C PRO A 161 -18.21 16.18 4.79
N PRO A 162 -18.43 15.62 3.58
CA PRO A 162 -19.50 14.66 3.34
C PRO A 162 -19.29 13.33 4.10
N GLU A 163 -20.33 12.80 4.69
CA GLU A 163 -20.35 11.49 5.35
C GLU A 163 -20.96 10.41 4.44
N THR A 164 -21.83 10.81 3.51
CA THR A 164 -22.45 9.90 2.53
C THR A 164 -22.11 10.28 1.09
N TRP A 165 -22.27 9.33 0.17
CA TRP A 165 -22.08 9.56 -1.26
C TRP A 165 -23.01 10.64 -1.80
N ASP A 166 -24.27 10.63 -1.39
CA ASP A 166 -25.25 11.63 -1.82
C ASP A 166 -24.85 13.03 -1.34
N GLU A 167 -24.35 13.17 -0.11
CA GLU A 167 -23.81 14.45 0.38
C GLU A 167 -22.59 14.92 -0.40
N LEU A 168 -21.72 13.98 -0.85
CA LEU A 168 -20.57 14.31 -1.70
C LEU A 168 -21.01 14.83 -3.07
N VAL A 169 -22.03 14.21 -3.67
CA VAL A 169 -22.62 14.66 -4.94
C VAL A 169 -23.29 16.05 -4.78
N ASP A 170 -24.03 16.26 -3.70
CA ASP A 170 -24.65 17.55 -3.38
C ASP A 170 -23.60 18.64 -3.15
N ALA A 171 -22.50 18.32 -2.46
CA ALA A 171 -21.36 19.23 -2.27
C ALA A 171 -20.73 19.60 -3.63
N ALA A 172 -20.52 18.62 -4.51
CA ALA A 172 -20.00 18.85 -5.86
C ALA A 172 -20.91 19.78 -6.67
N ALA A 173 -22.23 19.56 -6.62
CA ALA A 173 -23.20 20.44 -7.30
C ALA A 173 -23.16 21.89 -6.79
N LYS A 174 -23.03 22.09 -5.46
CA LYS A 174 -22.90 23.43 -4.86
C LYS A 174 -21.62 24.14 -5.30
N LEU A 175 -20.49 23.42 -5.27
CA LEU A 175 -19.19 23.95 -5.71
C LEU A 175 -19.21 24.36 -7.19
N GLN A 176 -19.73 23.49 -8.06
CA GLN A 176 -19.86 23.81 -9.48
C GLN A 176 -20.75 25.04 -9.72
N ALA A 177 -21.87 25.16 -9.00
CA ALA A 177 -22.76 26.33 -9.07
C ALA A 177 -22.06 27.63 -8.63
N ALA A 178 -21.07 27.53 -7.72
CA ALA A 178 -20.19 28.62 -7.30
C ALA A 178 -19.01 28.89 -8.28
N GLY A 179 -18.90 28.13 -9.37
CA GLY A 179 -17.81 28.25 -10.35
C GLY A 179 -16.49 27.61 -9.90
N ILE A 180 -16.54 26.71 -8.92
CA ILE A 180 -15.39 25.98 -8.39
C ILE A 180 -15.43 24.55 -8.95
N GLN A 181 -14.29 24.06 -9.46
CA GLN A 181 -14.18 22.66 -9.89
C GLN A 181 -14.31 21.74 -8.67
N PRO A 182 -15.30 20.81 -8.64
CA PRO A 182 -15.46 19.91 -7.49
C PRO A 182 -14.28 18.99 -7.27
N PHE A 183 -13.96 18.16 -8.27
CA PHE A 183 -12.94 17.12 -8.13
C PHE A 183 -11.73 17.37 -9.03
N SER A 184 -10.55 17.11 -8.51
CA SER A 184 -9.35 16.88 -9.30
C SER A 184 -9.07 15.39 -9.38
N ALA A 185 -8.76 14.88 -10.57
CA ALA A 185 -8.36 13.50 -10.78
C ALA A 185 -7.44 13.40 -12.01
N SER A 186 -6.50 12.46 -11.94
CA SER A 186 -5.67 12.08 -13.07
C SER A 186 -6.42 11.09 -13.97
N GLY A 187 -7.11 11.61 -14.98
CA GLY A 187 -7.80 10.78 -15.96
C GLY A 187 -6.87 10.22 -17.04
N GLU A 188 -5.64 10.74 -17.17
CA GLU A 188 -4.62 10.19 -18.06
C GLU A 188 -4.16 8.81 -17.56
N GLN A 189 -3.81 8.68 -16.26
CA GLN A 189 -3.47 7.40 -15.66
C GLN A 189 -4.70 6.56 -15.32
N GLY A 190 -5.85 7.18 -15.12
CA GLY A 190 -7.17 6.56 -14.92
C GLY A 190 -7.37 5.89 -13.56
N TRP A 191 -6.33 5.40 -12.91
CA TRP A 191 -6.45 4.69 -11.62
C TRP A 191 -7.12 5.52 -10.52
N PRO A 192 -6.94 6.85 -10.38
CA PRO A 192 -7.64 7.59 -9.33
C PRO A 192 -9.16 7.60 -9.52
N VAL A 193 -9.60 7.48 -10.77
CA VAL A 193 -11.04 7.41 -11.10
C VAL A 193 -11.59 6.00 -10.83
N THR A 194 -10.86 4.96 -11.20
CA THR A 194 -11.28 3.57 -10.95
C THR A 194 -11.30 3.22 -9.46
N ARG A 195 -10.48 3.91 -8.63
CA ARG A 195 -10.58 3.85 -7.17
C ARG A 195 -11.97 4.24 -6.65
N LEU A 196 -12.57 5.27 -7.23
CA LEU A 196 -13.93 5.69 -6.84
C LEU A 196 -14.95 4.60 -7.11
N VAL A 197 -14.82 3.90 -8.26
CA VAL A 197 -15.69 2.77 -8.62
C VAL A 197 -15.56 1.64 -7.58
N GLY A 198 -14.32 1.23 -7.28
CA GLY A 198 -14.06 0.15 -6.33
C GLY A 198 -14.56 0.48 -4.92
N ASN A 199 -14.33 1.70 -4.46
CA ASN A 199 -14.77 2.10 -3.12
C ASN A 199 -16.29 2.21 -3.02
N TYR A 200 -16.96 2.79 -4.03
CA TYR A 200 -18.43 2.79 -4.07
C TYR A 200 -18.97 1.37 -4.02
N LEU A 201 -18.43 0.48 -4.84
CA LEU A 201 -18.82 -0.92 -4.89
C LEU A 201 -18.69 -1.61 -3.53
N MET A 202 -17.59 -1.41 -2.81
CA MET A 202 -17.39 -2.00 -1.49
C MET A 202 -18.26 -1.35 -0.41
N ARG A 203 -18.58 -0.07 -0.51
CA ARG A 203 -19.58 0.56 0.37
C ARG A 203 -20.98 0.02 0.13
N ASP A 204 -21.38 -0.17 -1.15
CA ASP A 204 -22.74 -0.64 -1.50
C ASP A 204 -22.91 -2.15 -1.23
N LEU A 205 -21.97 -3.01 -1.68
CA LEU A 205 -22.10 -4.47 -1.67
C LEU A 205 -21.39 -5.16 -0.49
N GLY A 206 -20.48 -4.46 0.18
CA GLY A 206 -19.68 -4.99 1.28
C GLY A 206 -18.20 -5.17 0.91
N PRO A 207 -17.33 -5.33 1.92
CA PRO A 207 -15.86 -5.35 1.74
C PRO A 207 -15.36 -6.55 0.93
N ASP A 208 -16.15 -7.62 0.83
CA ASP A 208 -15.84 -8.85 0.10
C ASP A 208 -16.30 -8.84 -1.37
N ALA A 209 -16.85 -7.72 -1.86
CA ALA A 209 -17.43 -7.64 -3.20
C ALA A 209 -16.42 -7.98 -4.30
N LEU A 210 -15.16 -7.50 -4.22
CA LEU A 210 -14.11 -7.82 -5.19
C LEU A 210 -13.62 -9.26 -5.06
N GLN A 211 -13.60 -9.80 -3.84
CA GLN A 211 -13.24 -11.19 -3.60
C GLN A 211 -14.23 -12.14 -4.28
N LYS A 212 -15.52 -11.87 -4.20
CA LYS A 212 -16.57 -12.64 -4.90
C LYS A 212 -16.37 -12.67 -6.41
N VAL A 213 -15.91 -11.56 -7.00
CA VAL A 213 -15.56 -11.53 -8.43
C VAL A 213 -14.33 -12.40 -8.73
N ALA A 214 -13.29 -12.31 -7.88
CA ALA A 214 -12.08 -13.11 -8.03
C ALA A 214 -12.35 -14.63 -7.90
N GLU A 215 -13.30 -15.01 -7.06
CA GLU A 215 -13.72 -16.39 -6.84
C GLU A 215 -14.76 -16.89 -7.89
N GLY A 216 -15.22 -15.99 -8.75
CA GLY A 216 -16.21 -16.30 -9.79
C GLY A 216 -17.66 -16.44 -9.27
N GLU A 217 -17.93 -16.02 -8.04
CA GLU A 217 -19.27 -15.99 -7.45
C GLU A 217 -20.11 -14.82 -7.96
N ALA A 218 -19.47 -13.75 -8.43
CA ALA A 218 -20.08 -12.58 -9.03
C ALA A 218 -19.34 -12.14 -10.30
N LYS A 219 -19.94 -11.25 -11.05
CA LYS A 219 -19.34 -10.64 -12.25
C LYS A 219 -19.41 -9.13 -12.15
N LEU A 220 -18.41 -8.45 -12.68
CA LEU A 220 -18.44 -6.98 -12.79
C LEU A 220 -19.62 -6.47 -13.66
N THR A 221 -20.17 -7.34 -14.52
CA THR A 221 -21.34 -7.03 -15.36
C THR A 221 -22.69 -7.29 -14.69
N ASP A 222 -22.72 -7.75 -13.45
CA ASP A 222 -23.96 -7.87 -12.69
C ASP A 222 -24.52 -6.47 -12.37
N PRO A 223 -25.85 -6.25 -12.41
CA PRO A 223 -26.44 -4.92 -12.32
C PRO A 223 -26.02 -4.11 -11.10
N GLU A 224 -25.86 -4.78 -9.95
CA GLU A 224 -25.42 -4.15 -8.70
C GLU A 224 -23.94 -3.71 -8.74
N TYR A 225 -23.10 -4.38 -9.53
CA TYR A 225 -21.70 -3.98 -9.77
C TYR A 225 -21.62 -2.83 -10.77
N VAL A 226 -22.43 -2.89 -11.84
CA VAL A 226 -22.50 -1.83 -12.86
C VAL A 226 -22.91 -0.50 -12.23
N LYS A 227 -23.83 -0.50 -11.24
CA LYS A 227 -24.27 0.67 -10.50
C LYS A 227 -23.08 1.50 -9.98
N ALA A 228 -22.05 0.87 -9.44
CA ALA A 228 -20.88 1.59 -8.90
C ALA A 228 -20.14 2.41 -9.98
N ALA A 229 -19.99 1.86 -11.16
CA ALA A 229 -19.38 2.58 -12.28
C ALA A 229 -20.31 3.64 -12.88
N ASP A 230 -21.63 3.41 -12.88
CA ASP A 230 -22.61 4.40 -13.33
C ASP A 230 -22.62 5.64 -12.41
N GLU A 231 -22.49 5.47 -11.09
CA GLU A 231 -22.40 6.57 -10.14
C GLU A 231 -21.16 7.46 -10.41
N VAL A 232 -20.01 6.84 -10.69
CA VAL A 232 -18.80 7.60 -11.05
C VAL A 232 -18.92 8.23 -12.44
N ALA A 233 -19.50 7.54 -13.41
CA ALA A 233 -19.78 8.11 -14.74
C ALA A 233 -20.72 9.31 -14.66
N ALA A 234 -21.69 9.31 -13.72
CA ALA A 234 -22.60 10.43 -13.49
C ALA A 234 -21.85 11.70 -13.03
N LEU A 235 -20.80 11.57 -12.20
CA LEU A 235 -19.92 12.70 -11.84
C LEU A 235 -19.23 13.28 -13.08
N GLY A 236 -18.74 12.41 -13.97
CA GLY A 236 -18.13 12.81 -15.24
C GLY A 236 -19.11 13.51 -16.18
N GLN A 237 -20.32 12.95 -16.34
CA GLN A 237 -21.39 13.55 -17.16
C GLN A 237 -21.85 14.92 -16.62
N ALA A 238 -21.83 15.11 -15.30
CA ALA A 238 -22.09 16.40 -14.66
C ALA A 238 -20.94 17.42 -14.84
N GLY A 239 -19.78 16.99 -15.35
CA GLY A 239 -18.60 17.84 -15.55
C GLY A 239 -17.84 18.16 -14.26
N TYR A 240 -18.00 17.37 -13.20
CA TYR A 240 -17.42 17.64 -11.89
C TYR A 240 -15.90 17.47 -11.85
N PHE A 241 -15.30 16.77 -12.82
CA PHE A 241 -13.85 16.64 -12.97
C PHE A 241 -13.20 17.75 -13.82
N GLY A 242 -13.98 18.78 -14.18
CA GLY A 242 -13.49 19.92 -14.97
C GLY A 242 -13.33 19.61 -16.46
N ASP A 243 -12.63 20.54 -17.16
CA ASP A 243 -12.42 20.44 -18.59
C ASP A 243 -11.32 19.43 -18.94
N ALA A 244 -11.57 18.53 -19.90
CA ALA A 244 -10.61 17.58 -20.46
C ALA A 244 -9.86 16.70 -19.41
N PRO A 245 -10.55 16.04 -18.46
CA PRO A 245 -9.92 15.26 -17.39
C PRO A 245 -9.00 14.14 -17.91
N THR A 246 -9.24 13.61 -19.11
CA THR A 246 -8.38 12.60 -19.77
C THR A 246 -6.98 13.06 -20.12
N SER A 247 -6.72 14.38 -20.09
CA SER A 247 -5.41 14.97 -20.35
C SER A 247 -4.72 15.48 -19.07
N ILE A 248 -5.32 15.23 -17.92
CA ILE A 248 -4.79 15.58 -16.61
C ILE A 248 -3.95 14.40 -16.11
N ASP A 249 -2.64 14.62 -15.93
CA ASP A 249 -1.72 13.68 -15.31
C ASP A 249 -1.75 13.80 -13.77
N TYR A 250 -0.98 12.94 -13.11
CA TYR A 250 -0.90 12.88 -11.65
C TYR A 250 -0.46 14.23 -11.04
N ASP A 251 0.65 14.79 -11.53
CA ASP A 251 1.22 16.02 -10.98
C ASP A 251 0.30 17.22 -11.21
N THR A 252 -0.35 17.28 -12.37
CA THR A 252 -1.35 18.31 -12.68
C THR A 252 -2.56 18.18 -11.77
N SER A 253 -3.02 16.95 -11.48
CA SER A 253 -4.15 16.73 -10.58
C SER A 253 -3.85 17.18 -9.14
N LEU A 254 -2.65 16.88 -8.62
CA LEU A 254 -2.18 17.40 -7.33
C LEU A 254 -2.12 18.93 -7.33
N ASN A 255 -1.54 19.52 -8.39
CA ASN A 255 -1.40 20.97 -8.51
C ASN A 255 -2.75 21.71 -8.54
N LEU A 256 -3.76 21.17 -9.23
CA LEU A 256 -5.11 21.74 -9.23
C LEU A 256 -5.69 21.85 -7.81
N PHE A 257 -5.51 20.81 -7.01
CA PHE A 257 -5.92 20.80 -5.61
C PHE A 257 -5.08 21.76 -4.77
N MET A 258 -3.76 21.62 -4.78
CA MET A 258 -2.84 22.41 -3.96
C MET A 258 -2.82 23.92 -4.29
N THR A 259 -3.34 24.31 -5.45
CA THR A 259 -3.53 25.73 -5.83
C THR A 259 -4.93 26.25 -5.62
N GLY A 260 -5.83 25.44 -5.03
CA GLY A 260 -7.21 25.82 -4.73
C GLY A 260 -8.13 25.94 -5.96
N LYS A 261 -7.75 25.32 -7.08
CA LYS A 261 -8.58 25.29 -8.30
C LYS A 261 -9.62 24.19 -8.25
N ALA A 262 -9.37 23.12 -7.49
CA ALA A 262 -10.32 22.05 -7.20
C ALA A 262 -10.52 21.93 -5.69
N ALA A 263 -11.73 21.57 -5.27
CA ALA A 263 -12.08 21.47 -3.85
C ALA A 263 -11.74 20.11 -3.24
N PHE A 264 -11.89 19.03 -4.01
CA PHE A 264 -11.64 17.65 -3.59
C PHE A 264 -10.59 16.99 -4.49
N LEU A 265 -9.80 16.11 -3.88
CA LEU A 265 -8.87 15.21 -4.56
C LEU A 265 -8.96 13.84 -3.90
N TYR A 266 -9.39 12.80 -4.64
CA TYR A 266 -9.25 11.43 -4.16
C TYR A 266 -7.82 10.95 -4.38
N MET A 267 -7.10 10.65 -3.29
CA MET A 267 -5.68 10.30 -3.34
C MET A 267 -5.26 9.54 -2.07
N GLY A 268 -4.16 8.81 -2.19
CA GLY A 268 -3.55 8.14 -1.04
C GLY A 268 -2.66 9.04 -0.19
N SER A 269 -2.34 8.57 1.01
CA SER A 269 -1.53 9.28 2.00
C SER A 269 -0.08 9.55 1.55
N TRP A 270 0.41 8.92 0.51
CA TRP A 270 1.71 9.27 -0.11
C TRP A 270 1.75 10.72 -0.63
N ALA A 271 0.61 11.34 -0.90
CA ALA A 271 0.53 12.74 -1.32
C ALA A 271 0.87 13.75 -0.19
N THR A 272 0.93 13.32 1.06
CA THR A 272 1.24 14.19 2.21
C THR A 272 2.58 14.88 2.08
N THR A 273 3.57 14.26 1.44
CA THR A 273 4.87 14.89 1.16
C THR A 273 4.69 16.17 0.34
N ALA A 274 3.86 16.13 -0.72
CA ALA A 274 3.57 17.31 -1.54
C ALA A 274 2.71 18.34 -0.78
N PHE A 275 1.76 17.90 0.05
CA PHE A 275 0.93 18.81 0.85
C PHE A 275 1.74 19.54 1.92
N ASN A 276 2.79 18.94 2.44
CA ASN A 276 3.69 19.54 3.43
C ASN A 276 4.76 20.45 2.80
N ASP A 277 4.94 20.42 1.49
CA ASP A 277 5.87 21.30 0.78
C ASP A 277 5.24 22.66 0.49
N GLU A 278 5.61 23.69 1.25
CA GLU A 278 5.13 25.08 1.09
C GLU A 278 5.43 25.66 -0.31
N ALA A 279 6.45 25.14 -1.00
CA ALA A 279 6.76 25.58 -2.36
C ALA A 279 5.71 25.10 -3.38
N GLN A 280 5.06 23.97 -3.14
CA GLN A 280 4.03 23.39 -3.99
C GLN A 280 2.62 23.73 -3.49
N ASN A 281 2.36 23.52 -2.20
CA ASN A 281 1.04 23.73 -1.60
C ASN A 281 0.74 25.21 -1.33
N LYS A 282 -0.07 25.83 -2.19
CA LYS A 282 -0.46 27.25 -2.10
C LYS A 282 -1.71 27.50 -1.24
N ILE A 283 -2.49 26.46 -0.96
CA ILE A 283 -3.63 26.60 -0.02
C ILE A 283 -3.15 26.57 1.44
N GLY A 284 -1.92 26.09 1.69
CA GLY A 284 -1.36 25.89 3.03
C GLY A 284 -1.78 24.57 3.66
N VAL A 285 -0.88 23.94 4.42
CA VAL A 285 -1.12 22.63 5.03
C VAL A 285 -2.30 22.62 6.00
N ASP A 286 -2.52 23.71 6.73
CA ASP A 286 -3.63 23.85 7.67
C ASP A 286 -5.02 23.82 7.00
N ASN A 287 -5.07 24.16 5.71
CA ASN A 287 -6.29 24.11 4.90
C ASN A 287 -6.51 22.76 4.22
N VAL A 288 -5.60 21.80 4.36
CA VAL A 288 -5.78 20.43 3.87
C VAL A 288 -6.55 19.64 4.92
N GLY A 289 -7.71 19.09 4.54
CA GLY A 289 -8.47 18.14 5.33
C GLY A 289 -8.54 16.78 4.64
N PHE A 290 -8.99 15.77 5.38
CA PHE A 290 -9.15 14.40 4.88
C PHE A 290 -10.42 13.79 5.46
N PHE A 291 -11.12 13.00 4.66
CA PHE A 291 -12.15 12.06 5.11
C PHE A 291 -12.06 10.75 4.29
N SER A 292 -12.40 9.63 4.92
CA SER A 292 -12.48 8.33 4.25
C SER A 292 -13.54 8.36 3.16
N PHE A 293 -13.51 7.38 2.24
CA PHE A 293 -14.58 7.28 1.23
C PHE A 293 -15.95 7.20 1.94
N PRO A 294 -16.92 8.05 1.55
CA PRO A 294 -18.22 8.16 2.22
C PRO A 294 -19.01 6.86 2.19
N ASP A 295 -19.96 6.75 3.12
CA ASP A 295 -20.90 5.64 3.13
C ASP A 295 -21.91 5.75 1.97
N VAL A 296 -22.44 4.62 1.53
CA VAL A 296 -23.54 4.54 0.57
C VAL A 296 -24.80 4.17 1.32
N ASP A 297 -25.86 4.97 1.16
CA ASP A 297 -27.12 4.77 1.87
C ASP A 297 -27.71 3.37 1.62
N GLY A 298 -27.92 2.61 2.69
CA GLY A 298 -28.39 1.23 2.63
C GLY A 298 -27.31 0.21 2.20
N GLY A 299 -26.09 0.65 2.02
CA GLY A 299 -24.95 -0.21 1.71
C GLY A 299 -24.55 -1.13 2.86
N LYS A 300 -23.67 -2.08 2.56
CA LYS A 300 -23.21 -3.13 3.49
C LYS A 300 -21.81 -2.86 4.03
N GLY A 301 -21.05 -1.97 3.38
CA GLY A 301 -19.75 -1.49 3.85
C GLY A 301 -19.89 -0.26 4.73
N SER A 302 -18.80 0.14 5.37
CA SER A 302 -18.75 1.28 6.30
C SER A 302 -17.47 2.08 6.09
N SER A 303 -17.51 3.38 6.36
CA SER A 303 -16.34 4.28 6.37
C SER A 303 -15.27 3.88 7.39
N ASP A 304 -15.62 3.05 8.39
CA ASP A 304 -14.64 2.43 9.30
C ASP A 304 -13.67 1.47 8.58
N GLN A 305 -14.06 0.98 7.39
CA GLN A 305 -13.22 0.15 6.52
C GLN A 305 -12.45 1.06 5.57
N VAL A 306 -11.22 1.42 5.93
CA VAL A 306 -10.45 2.39 5.14
C VAL A 306 -9.97 1.78 3.82
N PRO A 307 -10.13 2.49 2.69
CA PRO A 307 -9.43 2.11 1.47
C PRO A 307 -7.93 2.20 1.68
N ALA A 308 -7.20 1.13 1.38
CA ALA A 308 -5.77 1.07 1.68
C ALA A 308 -4.96 0.28 0.65
N ASN A 309 -3.66 0.54 0.65
CA ASN A 309 -2.66 -0.31 0.01
C ASN A 309 -1.39 -0.39 0.86
N VAL A 310 -0.62 -1.45 0.67
CA VAL A 310 0.60 -1.75 1.43
C VAL A 310 1.87 -1.47 0.60
N GLY A 311 1.77 -0.73 -0.51
CA GLY A 311 2.88 -0.64 -1.45
C GLY A 311 3.28 -2.04 -1.93
N ILE A 312 4.57 -2.34 -1.93
CA ILE A 312 5.09 -3.72 -2.03
C ILE A 312 5.53 -4.12 -0.62
N PRO A 313 4.79 -5.00 0.08
CA PRO A 313 5.17 -5.44 1.43
C PRO A 313 6.46 -6.27 1.38
N THR A 314 7.04 -6.58 2.54
CA THR A 314 8.25 -7.39 2.62
C THR A 314 7.96 -8.79 3.15
N MET A 315 8.66 -9.80 2.64
CA MET A 315 8.46 -11.21 2.98
C MET A 315 9.76 -11.86 3.45
N PHE A 316 9.63 -12.93 4.22
CA PHE A 316 10.72 -13.83 4.58
C PHE A 316 10.66 -15.10 3.73
N SER A 317 11.82 -15.57 3.25
CA SER A 317 11.87 -16.90 2.61
C SER A 317 11.83 -18.01 3.66
N SER A 318 11.06 -19.08 3.40
CA SER A 318 11.00 -20.20 4.33
C SER A 318 12.35 -20.91 4.48
N LYS A 319 13.18 -20.93 3.43
CA LYS A 319 14.48 -21.60 3.43
C LYS A 319 15.51 -20.87 4.29
N GLY A 320 15.48 -19.55 4.32
CA GLY A 320 16.39 -18.72 5.12
C GLY A 320 15.88 -18.41 6.53
N PHE A 321 14.74 -18.96 6.93
CA PHE A 321 14.08 -18.61 8.19
C PHE A 321 14.63 -19.42 9.37
N ASP A 322 15.81 -19.09 9.83
CA ASP A 322 16.49 -19.68 10.98
C ASP A 322 16.39 -18.77 12.24
N ASP A 323 17.04 -19.17 13.33
CA ASP A 323 17.02 -18.43 14.59
C ASP A 323 17.59 -17.01 14.44
N SER A 324 18.57 -16.79 13.56
CA SER A 324 19.13 -15.45 13.33
C SER A 324 18.17 -14.57 12.53
N THR A 325 17.47 -15.12 11.55
CA THR A 325 16.43 -14.43 10.79
C THR A 325 15.20 -14.12 11.66
N LYS A 326 14.84 -15.02 12.59
CA LYS A 326 13.80 -14.74 13.60
C LYS A 326 14.16 -13.58 14.50
N ALA A 327 15.39 -13.51 14.98
CA ALA A 327 15.87 -12.38 15.79
C ALA A 327 15.80 -11.05 15.00
N TRP A 328 16.21 -11.06 13.73
CA TRP A 328 16.04 -9.92 12.84
C TRP A 328 14.58 -9.51 12.67
N MET A 329 13.68 -10.47 12.45
CA MET A 329 12.24 -10.21 12.33
C MET A 329 11.70 -9.54 13.61
N GLU A 330 12.04 -10.06 14.80
CA GLU A 330 11.64 -9.49 16.08
C GLU A 330 12.12 -8.04 16.21
N CYS A 331 13.38 -7.77 15.90
CA CYS A 331 13.95 -6.43 15.95
C CYS A 331 13.26 -5.48 14.94
N ILE A 332 13.05 -5.91 13.69
CA ILE A 332 12.36 -5.13 12.67
C ILE A 332 10.95 -4.78 13.12
N VAL A 333 10.17 -5.77 13.56
CA VAL A 333 8.77 -5.57 13.96
C VAL A 333 8.65 -4.59 15.13
N ASN A 334 9.58 -4.62 16.07
CA ASN A 334 9.55 -3.73 17.23
C ASN A 334 10.02 -2.29 16.93
N ASN A 335 10.83 -2.05 15.89
CA ASN A 335 11.50 -0.75 15.73
C ASN A 335 11.26 -0.06 14.39
N TYR A 336 10.80 -0.79 13.36
CA TYR A 336 10.66 -0.27 12.00
C TYR A 336 9.72 0.93 11.94
N GLY A 337 8.55 0.85 12.58
CA GLY A 337 7.53 1.90 12.55
C GLY A 337 8.05 3.25 13.05
N ASP A 338 8.71 3.27 14.20
CA ASP A 338 9.30 4.48 14.79
C ASP A 338 10.42 5.03 13.89
N THR A 339 11.29 4.15 13.37
CA THR A 339 12.46 4.53 12.58
C THR A 339 12.08 5.12 11.24
N VAL A 340 11.22 4.44 10.45
CA VAL A 340 10.82 4.92 9.12
C VAL A 340 10.05 6.22 9.19
N LEU A 341 9.17 6.36 10.20
CA LEU A 341 8.42 7.60 10.40
C LEU A 341 9.34 8.78 10.74
N LYS A 342 10.32 8.54 11.62
CA LYS A 342 11.26 9.56 12.05
C LYS A 342 12.20 10.01 10.93
N ASP A 343 12.73 9.07 10.16
CA ASP A 343 13.80 9.33 9.20
C ASP A 343 13.27 9.78 7.83
N SER A 344 12.12 9.25 7.39
CA SER A 344 11.56 9.54 6.08
C SER A 344 10.15 10.15 6.09
N GLY A 345 9.48 10.19 7.26
CA GLY A 345 8.09 10.64 7.35
C GLY A 345 7.06 9.65 6.75
N VAL A 346 7.50 8.46 6.35
CA VAL A 346 6.63 7.43 5.79
C VAL A 346 5.85 6.75 6.91
N VAL A 347 4.56 6.56 6.71
CA VAL A 347 3.70 5.78 7.60
C VAL A 347 3.73 4.33 7.13
N SER A 348 4.00 3.42 8.05
CA SER A 348 3.98 1.98 7.82
C SER A 348 2.80 1.32 8.52
N GLY A 349 2.58 0.04 8.26
CA GLY A 349 1.56 -0.74 8.97
C GLY A 349 2.00 -1.25 10.36
N PHE A 350 3.12 -0.75 10.88
CA PHE A 350 3.57 -1.04 12.24
C PHE A 350 3.08 0.02 13.22
N LYS A 351 2.86 -0.41 14.46
CA LYS A 351 2.56 0.49 15.56
C LYS A 351 3.74 1.43 15.81
N VAL A 352 3.46 2.70 15.92
CA VAL A 352 4.44 3.72 16.30
C VAL A 352 4.31 3.98 17.79
N GLU A 353 5.38 3.77 18.56
CA GLU A 353 5.38 3.96 20.01
C GLU A 353 5.98 5.30 20.44
N ASN A 354 6.94 5.80 19.66
CA ASN A 354 7.67 7.03 19.95
C ASN A 354 7.60 8.02 18.76
N PRO A 355 6.41 8.56 18.44
CA PRO A 355 6.27 9.46 17.31
C PRO A 355 7.09 10.74 17.51
N PRO A 356 7.76 11.28 16.47
CA PRO A 356 8.40 12.58 16.53
C PRO A 356 7.43 13.69 16.96
N ALA A 357 7.89 14.61 17.80
CA ALA A 357 7.04 15.69 18.34
C ALA A 357 6.62 16.73 17.28
N ASP A 358 7.41 16.86 16.23
CA ASP A 358 7.31 17.86 15.15
C ASP A 358 6.74 17.29 13.83
N LEU A 359 6.00 16.18 13.89
CA LEU A 359 5.34 15.63 12.72
C LEU A 359 4.36 16.64 12.11
N PRO A 360 4.31 16.72 10.77
CA PRO A 360 3.29 17.49 10.06
C PRO A 360 1.86 17.05 10.44
N GLU A 361 0.92 17.99 10.47
CA GLU A 361 -0.48 17.71 10.85
C GLU A 361 -1.14 16.68 9.91
N THR A 362 -0.82 16.71 8.60
CA THR A 362 -1.31 15.71 7.65
C THR A 362 -0.79 14.31 7.95
N THR A 363 0.46 14.17 8.38
CA THR A 363 1.03 12.88 8.79
C THR A 363 0.39 12.36 10.08
N LYS A 364 0.16 13.24 11.08
CA LYS A 364 -0.56 12.89 12.32
C LYS A 364 -1.97 12.39 12.01
N LEU A 365 -2.68 13.12 11.12
CA LEU A 365 -4.03 12.74 10.70
C LEU A 365 -4.04 11.35 10.06
N VAL A 366 -3.11 11.07 9.16
CA VAL A 366 -2.99 9.73 8.52
C VAL A 366 -2.73 8.64 9.57
N GLN A 367 -1.81 8.88 10.52
CA GLN A 367 -1.55 7.93 11.60
C GLN A 367 -2.78 7.66 12.46
N GLU A 368 -3.54 8.70 12.82
CA GLU A 368 -4.78 8.56 13.60
C GLU A 368 -5.83 7.75 12.84
N GLN A 369 -5.99 7.99 11.54
CA GLN A 369 -6.92 7.24 10.69
C GLN A 369 -6.53 5.75 10.64
N ILE A 370 -5.25 5.45 10.42
CA ILE A 370 -4.75 4.07 10.36
C ILE A 370 -4.88 3.37 11.72
N ALA A 371 -4.49 4.04 12.80
CA ALA A 371 -4.50 3.46 14.14
C ALA A 371 -5.92 3.15 14.65
N ASN A 372 -6.91 3.91 14.19
CA ASN A 372 -8.31 3.73 14.58
C ASN A 372 -9.09 2.82 13.61
N ALA A 373 -8.54 2.47 12.44
CA ALA A 373 -9.22 1.63 11.47
C ALA A 373 -9.19 0.15 11.90
N PRO A 374 -10.36 -0.48 12.11
CA PRO A 374 -10.41 -1.90 12.49
C PRO A 374 -10.08 -2.83 11.32
N SER A 375 -10.27 -2.37 10.08
CA SER A 375 -10.00 -3.12 8.86
C SER A 375 -9.85 -2.17 7.67
N SER A 376 -9.42 -2.73 6.55
CA SER A 376 -9.26 -2.01 5.28
C SER A 376 -10.01 -2.72 4.16
N VAL A 377 -10.15 -2.03 3.02
CA VAL A 377 -10.58 -2.59 1.75
C VAL A 377 -9.52 -2.35 0.69
N LEU A 378 -9.41 -3.30 -0.24
CA LEU A 378 -8.45 -3.24 -1.33
C LEU A 378 -8.91 -2.26 -2.42
N TRP A 379 -7.97 -1.89 -3.30
CA TRP A 379 -8.29 -1.10 -4.49
C TRP A 379 -8.97 -1.95 -5.58
N PHE A 380 -9.65 -1.30 -6.50
CA PHE A 380 -10.52 -1.94 -7.49
C PHE A 380 -9.85 -3.07 -8.26
N GLU A 381 -8.60 -2.89 -8.68
CA GLU A 381 -7.87 -3.85 -9.50
C GLU A 381 -7.03 -4.87 -8.71
N ALA A 382 -7.03 -4.81 -7.38
CA ALA A 382 -6.13 -5.59 -6.53
C ALA A 382 -6.17 -7.11 -6.77
N LEU A 383 -7.32 -7.63 -7.14
CA LEU A 383 -7.55 -9.07 -7.35
C LEU A 383 -7.79 -9.42 -8.82
N MET A 384 -7.51 -8.50 -9.74
CA MET A 384 -7.71 -8.68 -11.18
C MET A 384 -6.44 -9.17 -11.88
N THR A 385 -6.60 -9.65 -13.11
CA THR A 385 -5.45 -9.93 -13.99
C THR A 385 -4.76 -8.65 -14.41
N SER A 386 -3.48 -8.71 -14.79
CA SER A 386 -2.73 -7.55 -15.28
C SER A 386 -3.39 -6.93 -16.52
N GLN A 387 -4.02 -7.74 -17.37
CA GLN A 387 -4.75 -7.25 -18.54
C GLN A 387 -5.99 -6.46 -18.13
N ALA A 388 -6.78 -6.95 -17.17
CA ALA A 388 -7.95 -6.25 -16.66
C ALA A 388 -7.57 -4.94 -15.97
N THR A 389 -6.47 -4.93 -15.19
CA THR A 389 -5.92 -3.72 -14.59
C THR A 389 -5.58 -2.67 -15.65
N THR A 390 -4.88 -3.06 -16.72
CA THR A 390 -4.54 -2.15 -17.84
C THR A 390 -5.80 -1.61 -18.52
N VAL A 391 -6.80 -2.46 -18.80
CA VAL A 391 -8.05 -2.05 -19.43
C VAL A 391 -8.85 -1.12 -18.52
N SER A 392 -8.94 -1.43 -17.22
CA SER A 392 -9.58 -0.60 -16.21
C SER A 392 -8.99 0.82 -16.21
N GLN A 393 -7.70 0.92 -15.99
CA GLN A 393 -7.02 2.21 -15.88
C GLN A 393 -7.09 3.02 -17.20
N SER A 394 -6.90 2.38 -18.35
CA SER A 394 -6.99 3.05 -19.66
C SER A 394 -8.39 3.62 -19.96
N ASN A 395 -9.44 3.12 -19.32
CA ASN A 395 -10.81 3.59 -19.48
C ASN A 395 -11.33 4.47 -18.33
N GLY A 396 -10.58 4.61 -17.24
CA GLY A 396 -10.95 5.46 -16.10
C GLY A 396 -11.18 6.92 -16.49
N GLY A 397 -10.32 7.50 -17.33
CA GLY A 397 -10.52 8.84 -17.86
C GLY A 397 -11.81 9.00 -18.67
N GLY A 398 -12.27 7.94 -19.31
CA GLY A 398 -13.56 7.90 -20.03
C GLY A 398 -14.77 8.02 -19.10
N LEU A 399 -14.69 7.45 -17.89
CA LEU A 399 -15.69 7.68 -16.84
C LEU A 399 -15.66 9.15 -16.39
N ALA A 400 -14.45 9.69 -16.13
CA ALA A 400 -14.28 11.07 -15.64
C ALA A 400 -14.79 12.14 -16.61
N ASN A 401 -14.78 11.89 -17.93
CA ASN A 401 -15.33 12.82 -18.93
C ASN A 401 -16.73 12.45 -19.40
N GLY A 402 -17.33 11.37 -18.87
CA GLY A 402 -18.67 10.90 -19.24
C GLY A 402 -18.77 10.26 -20.62
N SER A 403 -17.66 9.95 -21.31
CA SER A 403 -17.68 9.33 -22.66
C SER A 403 -17.83 7.81 -22.60
N VAL A 404 -17.56 7.19 -21.47
CA VAL A 404 -17.76 5.77 -21.20
C VAL A 404 -18.84 5.62 -20.12
N SER A 405 -19.87 4.80 -20.39
CA SER A 405 -20.88 4.47 -19.38
C SER A 405 -20.34 3.43 -18.39
N GLY A 406 -20.95 3.34 -17.20
CA GLY A 406 -20.58 2.32 -16.22
C GLY A 406 -20.74 0.90 -16.76
N GLU A 407 -21.84 0.61 -17.47
CA GLU A 407 -22.07 -0.69 -18.12
C GLU A 407 -20.95 -1.03 -19.11
N GLN A 408 -20.58 -0.07 -19.96
CA GLN A 408 -19.51 -0.25 -20.94
C GLN A 408 -18.16 -0.48 -20.26
N PHE A 409 -17.83 0.30 -19.23
CA PHE A 409 -16.62 0.17 -18.46
C PHE A 409 -16.51 -1.20 -17.81
N MET A 410 -17.54 -1.61 -17.05
CA MET A 410 -17.54 -2.89 -16.34
C MET A 410 -17.47 -4.08 -17.30
N LYS A 411 -18.12 -3.97 -18.48
CA LYS A 411 -18.02 -5.00 -19.51
C LYS A 411 -16.59 -5.14 -20.05
N LEU A 412 -15.90 -4.03 -20.36
CA LEU A 412 -14.53 -4.06 -20.87
C LEU A 412 -13.58 -4.70 -19.85
N VAL A 413 -13.71 -4.34 -18.58
CA VAL A 413 -12.87 -4.88 -17.49
C VAL A 413 -13.18 -6.36 -17.26
N GLN A 414 -14.47 -6.77 -17.25
CA GLN A 414 -14.87 -8.17 -17.09
C GLN A 414 -14.34 -9.04 -18.21
N ASP A 415 -14.47 -8.60 -19.47
CA ASP A 415 -13.99 -9.35 -20.64
C ASP A 415 -12.46 -9.55 -20.56
N ALA A 416 -11.70 -8.53 -20.11
CA ALA A 416 -10.26 -8.61 -19.94
C ALA A 416 -9.84 -9.48 -18.73
N ASN A 417 -10.69 -9.60 -17.71
CA ASN A 417 -10.40 -10.39 -16.51
C ASN A 417 -10.66 -11.90 -16.70
N GLN A 418 -11.39 -12.28 -17.75
CA GLN A 418 -11.70 -13.67 -18.08
C GLN A 418 -10.80 -14.26 -19.18
N GLY A 419 -9.98 -13.46 -19.83
CA GLY A 419 -9.06 -13.87 -20.90
C GLY A 419 -7.73 -14.31 -20.33
#